data_6c73133b8ca3b6f8b342c3c6c5c349a0
#
_entry.id   6c73133b8ca3b6f8b342c3c6c5c349a0
#
_cell.length_a   1.000
_cell.length_b   1.000
_cell.length_c   1.000
_cell.angle_alpha   90.00
_cell.angle_beta   90.00
_cell.angle_gamma   90.00
#
_symmetry.space_group_name_H-M   'P 1'
#
loop_
_entity.id
_entity.type
_entity.pdbx_description
1 polymer ?
#
loop_
_entity_poly.entity_id
_entity_poly.type
_entity_poly.pdbx_seq_one_letter_code
_entity_poly.pdbx_strand_id
1 'polypeptide(L)'
;MSKKNRPTIGRTLNPSILSGFDSSSASGDRVEQVFKLSTGRQATFIEEVIPPNQVESDTFVDQHNNGRDQASLTPKSLKSIRSTIKHQQFYPAIGVRRATGKIEILDGSRRRASAILENVGLRVLVTDQEISVQEAQNLAKDVQTALQHSIREIGLRLMRMKNDGMSQKDIAAKEGLSQAKVTRALQAASAPEELVALFPVQSELTFSDYKTLCAV
;
A
#
# COMPACT_ATOMS: atom_id res chain seq x y z
N MET A 1 6.92 43.88 19.91
CA MET A 1 6.64 43.08 18.69
C MET A 1 6.82 41.61 19.03
N SER A 2 5.73 40.91 19.24
CA SER A 2 5.71 39.50 19.69
C SER A 2 5.78 38.57 18.50
N LYS A 3 6.81 37.70 18.42
CA LYS A 3 6.94 36.66 17.41
C LYS A 3 5.96 35.54 17.73
N LYS A 4 4.93 35.35 16.89
CA LYS A 4 4.02 34.20 16.92
C LYS A 4 4.81 32.91 16.61
N ASN A 5 4.95 32.05 17.61
CA ASN A 5 5.39 30.66 17.41
C ASN A 5 4.37 29.91 16.54
N ARG A 6 4.79 29.47 15.35
CA ARG A 6 4.05 28.47 14.56
C ARG A 6 4.26 27.12 15.24
N PRO A 7 3.21 26.34 15.51
CA PRO A 7 3.39 24.97 15.97
C PRO A 7 3.99 24.13 14.83
N THR A 8 5.19 23.62 15.07
CA THR A 8 5.80 22.59 14.23
C THR A 8 5.02 21.30 14.47
N ILE A 9 4.28 20.84 13.48
CA ILE A 9 3.65 19.51 13.53
C ILE A 9 4.79 18.50 13.37
N GLY A 10 5.37 18.10 14.51
CA GLY A 10 6.29 16.99 14.58
C GLY A 10 5.52 15.71 14.33
N ARG A 11 5.78 15.03 13.21
CA ARG A 11 5.44 13.63 13.04
C ARG A 11 6.25 12.84 14.07
N THR A 12 5.65 12.51 15.18
CA THR A 12 6.17 11.48 16.09
C THR A 12 5.95 10.14 15.39
N LEU A 13 6.98 9.67 14.69
CA LEU A 13 7.09 8.27 14.30
C LEU A 13 7.13 7.45 15.58
N ASN A 14 6.29 6.42 15.66
CA ASN A 14 6.23 5.53 16.81
C ASN A 14 7.64 4.90 17.00
N PRO A 15 8.34 5.14 18.13
CA PRO A 15 9.72 4.67 18.31
C PRO A 15 9.87 3.15 18.20
N SER A 16 8.81 2.39 18.43
CA SER A 16 8.81 0.93 18.30
C SER A 16 8.96 0.42 16.86
N ILE A 17 8.82 1.30 15.85
CA ILE A 17 9.08 0.91 14.45
C ILE A 17 10.56 1.13 14.09
N LEU A 18 11.27 1.97 14.82
CA LEU A 18 12.67 2.32 14.56
C LEU A 18 13.69 1.50 15.37
N SER A 19 13.27 0.79 16.42
CA SER A 19 14.17 -0.01 17.27
C SER A 19 14.65 -1.32 16.61
N GLY A 20 14.23 -1.63 15.39
CA GLY A 20 14.68 -2.79 14.61
C GLY A 20 15.82 -2.51 13.62
N PHE A 21 16.36 -1.29 13.57
CA PHE A 21 17.44 -0.93 12.64
C PHE A 21 18.81 -0.82 13.29
N ASP A 22 19.13 -1.70 14.25
CA ASP A 22 20.51 -1.83 14.70
C ASP A 22 21.30 -2.65 13.67
N SER A 23 22.08 -1.93 12.87
CA SER A 23 23.03 -2.47 11.92
C SER A 23 24.29 -2.91 12.66
N SER A 24 24.29 -4.10 13.25
CA SER A 24 25.51 -4.80 13.60
C SER A 24 25.27 -6.29 13.78
N SER A 25 25.47 -7.07 12.69
CA SER A 25 26.21 -8.33 12.82
C SER A 25 26.47 -8.94 11.45
N ALA A 26 27.74 -9.04 11.12
CA ALA A 26 28.25 -9.90 10.07
C ALA A 26 28.19 -11.35 10.57
N SER A 27 27.06 -11.98 10.38
CA SER A 27 26.86 -13.45 10.37
C SER A 27 25.44 -13.67 9.91
N GLY A 28 25.21 -14.46 8.87
CA GLY A 28 24.00 -14.79 8.14
C GLY A 28 22.62 -14.74 8.80
N ASP A 29 22.37 -13.81 9.69
CA ASP A 29 21.09 -13.65 10.36
C ASP A 29 20.10 -12.98 9.40
N ARG A 30 19.05 -13.72 9.08
CA ARG A 30 17.89 -13.22 8.34
C ARG A 30 17.22 -12.13 9.19
N VAL A 31 16.93 -10.98 8.59
CA VAL A 31 16.20 -9.91 9.26
C VAL A 31 14.79 -10.41 9.58
N GLU A 32 14.49 -10.50 10.86
CA GLU A 32 13.15 -10.86 11.36
C GLU A 32 12.42 -9.63 11.87
N GLN A 33 11.13 -9.56 11.58
CA GLN A 33 10.23 -8.54 12.14
C GLN A 33 8.94 -9.17 12.62
N VAL A 34 8.54 -8.86 13.85
CA VAL A 34 7.28 -9.33 14.42
C VAL A 34 6.21 -8.26 14.28
N PHE A 35 5.10 -8.59 13.61
CA PHE A 35 3.93 -7.74 13.53
C PHE A 35 2.82 -8.25 14.45
N LYS A 36 2.16 -7.32 15.15
CA LYS A 36 0.95 -7.61 15.89
C LYS A 36 -0.25 -7.49 14.94
N LEU A 37 -0.97 -8.57 14.77
CA LEU A 37 -2.17 -8.62 13.93
C LEU A 37 -3.38 -8.03 14.66
N SER A 38 -4.43 -7.68 13.92
CA SER A 38 -5.66 -7.10 14.45
C SER A 38 -6.38 -8.00 15.46
N THR A 39 -6.16 -9.30 15.41
CA THR A 39 -6.66 -10.29 16.38
C THR A 39 -5.86 -10.32 17.69
N GLY A 40 -4.76 -9.54 17.79
CA GLY A 40 -3.82 -9.57 18.91
C GLY A 40 -2.74 -10.65 18.78
N ARG A 41 -2.87 -11.56 17.83
CA ARG A 41 -1.85 -12.56 17.50
C ARG A 41 -0.60 -11.87 16.92
N GLN A 42 0.57 -12.44 17.14
CA GLN A 42 1.82 -11.99 16.53
C GLN A 42 2.18 -12.89 15.36
N ALA A 43 2.71 -12.30 14.30
CA ALA A 43 3.25 -13.02 13.16
C ALA A 43 4.69 -12.56 12.90
N THR A 44 5.57 -13.53 12.71
CA THR A 44 6.99 -13.30 12.38
C THR A 44 7.15 -13.26 10.88
N PHE A 45 7.81 -12.22 10.40
CA PHE A 45 8.15 -12.02 9.00
C PHE A 45 9.66 -12.06 8.84
N ILE A 46 10.14 -12.81 7.87
CA ILE A 46 11.55 -12.98 7.56
C ILE A 46 11.84 -12.29 6.23
N GLU A 47 12.94 -11.55 6.15
CA GLU A 47 13.32 -10.90 4.91
C GLU A 47 13.87 -11.92 3.90
N GLU A 48 13.29 -11.90 2.71
CA GLU A 48 13.73 -12.67 1.55
C GLU A 48 14.02 -11.72 0.38
N VAL A 49 14.98 -12.11 -0.46
CA VAL A 49 15.27 -11.43 -1.72
C VAL A 49 14.76 -12.31 -2.86
N ILE A 50 13.72 -11.85 -3.54
CA ILE A 50 13.17 -12.54 -4.70
C ILE A 50 14.02 -12.17 -5.93
N PRO A 51 14.60 -13.14 -6.65
CA PRO A 51 15.43 -12.88 -7.83
C PRO A 51 14.66 -12.14 -8.94
N PRO A 52 15.30 -11.34 -9.78
CA PRO A 52 14.64 -10.54 -10.83
C PRO A 52 13.70 -11.34 -11.71
N ASN A 53 14.13 -12.51 -12.17
CA ASN A 53 13.36 -13.41 -13.05
C ASN A 53 12.18 -14.12 -12.34
N GLN A 54 12.08 -14.02 -11.02
CA GLN A 54 11.03 -14.66 -10.22
C GLN A 54 10.05 -13.65 -9.63
N VAL A 55 10.35 -12.35 -9.67
CA VAL A 55 9.46 -11.34 -9.06
C VAL A 55 8.06 -11.41 -9.64
N GLU A 56 7.91 -11.56 -10.94
CA GLU A 56 6.60 -11.62 -11.60
C GLU A 56 5.89 -12.94 -11.37
N SER A 57 6.60 -14.08 -11.48
CA SER A 57 6.03 -15.43 -11.38
C SER A 57 5.68 -15.83 -9.95
N ASP A 58 6.53 -15.49 -8.99
CA ASP A 58 6.46 -15.99 -7.62
C ASP A 58 5.78 -15.01 -6.66
N THR A 59 5.46 -13.80 -7.13
CA THR A 59 4.69 -12.83 -6.37
C THR A 59 3.44 -12.38 -7.08
N PHE A 60 2.42 -11.98 -6.34
CA PHE A 60 1.19 -11.38 -6.89
C PHE A 60 0.63 -10.34 -5.95
N VAL A 61 -0.31 -9.54 -6.45
CA VAL A 61 -1.05 -8.55 -5.66
C VAL A 61 -2.53 -8.85 -5.77
N ASP A 62 -3.16 -9.14 -4.64
CA ASP A 62 -4.63 -9.18 -4.56
C ASP A 62 -5.14 -7.77 -4.30
N GLN A 63 -5.92 -7.23 -5.23
CA GLN A 63 -6.50 -5.90 -5.11
C GLN A 63 -7.43 -5.75 -3.90
N HIS A 64 -8.10 -6.83 -3.47
CA HIS A 64 -8.98 -6.83 -2.31
C HIS A 64 -8.19 -6.59 -1.02
N ASN A 65 -6.99 -7.12 -0.92
CA ASN A 65 -6.14 -6.99 0.26
C ASN A 65 -5.24 -5.76 0.20
N ASN A 66 -4.62 -5.49 -0.94
CA ASN A 66 -3.68 -4.37 -1.10
C ASN A 66 -4.40 -3.01 -1.24
N GLY A 67 -5.57 -2.97 -1.86
CA GLY A 67 -6.38 -1.76 -2.04
C GLY A 67 -5.84 -0.77 -3.08
N ARG A 68 -4.71 -1.04 -3.72
CA ARG A 68 -4.14 -0.18 -4.77
C ARG A 68 -4.65 -0.59 -6.15
N ASP A 69 -5.06 0.40 -6.93
CA ASP A 69 -5.36 0.22 -8.34
C ASP A 69 -4.07 -0.13 -9.11
N GLN A 70 -3.97 -1.38 -9.55
CA GLN A 70 -2.78 -1.87 -10.27
C GLN A 70 -2.68 -1.28 -11.69
N ALA A 71 -3.80 -0.91 -12.33
CA ALA A 71 -3.81 -0.28 -13.64
C ALA A 71 -3.16 1.13 -13.61
N SER A 72 -3.16 1.79 -12.45
CA SER A 72 -2.52 3.09 -12.27
C SER A 72 -0.98 3.01 -12.16
N LEU A 73 -0.41 1.80 -12.06
CA LEU A 73 1.05 1.58 -11.92
C LEU A 73 1.77 1.65 -13.27
N THR A 74 1.74 2.83 -13.88
CA THR A 74 2.41 3.09 -15.16
C THR A 74 3.91 3.37 -14.95
N PRO A 75 4.76 3.19 -15.99
CA PRO A 75 6.17 3.56 -15.91
C PRO A 75 6.40 5.01 -15.47
N LYS A 76 5.49 5.93 -15.82
CA LYS A 76 5.56 7.34 -15.45
C LYS A 76 5.20 7.57 -13.97
N SER A 77 4.14 6.94 -13.47
CA SER A 77 3.74 7.04 -12.06
C SER A 77 4.74 6.38 -11.10
N LEU A 78 5.56 5.47 -11.61
CA LEU A 78 6.60 4.76 -10.87
C LEU A 78 8.00 5.40 -10.97
N LYS A 79 8.17 6.50 -11.73
CA LYS A 79 9.47 7.11 -12.04
C LYS A 79 10.36 7.30 -10.81
N SER A 80 9.83 7.83 -9.71
CA SER A 80 10.59 8.08 -8.48
C SER A 80 11.09 6.80 -7.80
N ILE A 81 10.26 5.74 -7.79
CA ILE A 81 10.65 4.46 -7.20
C ILE A 81 11.61 3.72 -8.11
N ARG A 82 11.37 3.74 -9.43
CA ARG A 82 12.24 3.12 -10.42
C ARG A 82 13.66 3.68 -10.39
N SER A 83 13.81 5.00 -10.20
CA SER A 83 15.14 5.63 -10.12
C SER A 83 15.95 5.17 -8.90
N THR A 84 15.29 4.80 -7.81
CA THR A 84 15.96 4.36 -6.58
C THR A 84 16.14 2.86 -6.52
N ILE A 85 15.14 2.06 -6.92
CA ILE A 85 15.15 0.60 -6.77
C ILE A 85 16.26 -0.06 -7.58
N LYS A 86 16.70 0.55 -8.68
CA LYS A 86 17.86 0.11 -9.49
C LYS A 86 19.15 0.04 -8.68
N HIS A 87 19.29 0.92 -7.72
CA HIS A 87 20.52 1.04 -6.92
C HIS A 87 20.30 0.45 -5.52
N GLN A 88 19.17 0.77 -4.90
CA GLN A 88 18.86 0.30 -3.56
C GLN A 88 17.35 0.32 -3.30
N GLN A 89 16.84 -0.75 -2.73
CA GLN A 89 15.51 -0.80 -2.14
C GLN A 89 15.64 -0.47 -0.65
N PHE A 90 15.19 0.72 -0.25
CA PHE A 90 15.32 1.21 1.13
C PHE A 90 14.41 0.46 2.12
N TYR A 91 13.20 0.13 1.70
CA TYR A 91 12.21 -0.57 2.53
C TYR A 91 11.77 -1.86 1.82
N PRO A 92 11.76 -3.01 2.51
CA PRO A 92 11.24 -4.24 1.95
C PRO A 92 9.74 -4.11 1.69
N ALA A 93 9.22 -4.83 0.71
CA ALA A 93 7.79 -5.09 0.60
C ALA A 93 7.34 -6.00 1.74
N ILE A 94 6.03 -6.12 1.97
CA ILE A 94 5.49 -7.03 3.00
C ILE A 94 4.53 -7.99 2.32
N GLY A 95 4.69 -9.28 2.58
CA GLY A 95 3.90 -10.31 1.94
C GLY A 95 3.64 -11.53 2.82
N VAL A 96 2.70 -12.34 2.35
CA VAL A 96 2.33 -13.62 2.97
C VAL A 96 2.51 -14.71 1.92
N ARG A 97 3.21 -15.80 2.27
CA ARG A 97 3.29 -16.96 1.41
C ARG A 97 1.96 -17.73 1.48
N ARG A 98 1.34 -17.91 0.35
CA ARG A 98 0.09 -18.64 0.23
C ARG A 98 0.34 -20.13 -0.04
N ALA A 99 -0.68 -20.95 0.15
CA ALA A 99 -0.62 -22.40 -0.09
C ALA A 99 -0.13 -22.79 -1.51
N THR A 100 -0.25 -21.87 -2.47
CA THR A 100 0.29 -22.04 -3.84
C THR A 100 1.82 -21.91 -3.92
N GLY A 101 2.49 -21.56 -2.81
CA GLY A 101 3.91 -21.22 -2.76
C GLY A 101 4.23 -19.78 -3.18
N LYS A 102 3.28 -19.07 -3.80
CA LYS A 102 3.47 -17.68 -4.22
C LYS A 102 3.30 -16.70 -3.06
N ILE A 103 4.00 -15.58 -3.13
CA ILE A 103 3.94 -14.52 -2.14
C ILE A 103 2.90 -13.48 -2.57
N GLU A 104 1.86 -13.33 -1.78
CA GLU A 104 0.92 -12.22 -1.90
C GLU A 104 1.52 -10.96 -1.26
N ILE A 105 1.67 -9.90 -2.05
CA ILE A 105 2.20 -8.62 -1.59
C ILE A 105 1.09 -7.79 -0.96
N LEU A 106 1.14 -7.63 0.35
CA LEU A 106 0.20 -6.82 1.12
C LEU A 106 0.54 -5.34 1.06
N ASP A 107 1.84 -5.00 1.18
CA ASP A 107 2.37 -3.65 0.94
C ASP A 107 3.58 -3.69 0.01
N GLY A 108 3.73 -2.65 -0.79
CA GLY A 108 4.85 -2.52 -1.72
C GLY A 108 4.53 -2.89 -3.16
N SER A 109 3.27 -2.90 -3.58
CA SER A 109 2.86 -3.15 -4.97
C SER A 109 3.59 -2.25 -5.98
N ARG A 110 3.85 -0.98 -5.64
CA ARG A 110 4.66 -0.06 -6.47
C ARG A 110 6.12 -0.51 -6.56
N ARG A 111 6.70 -1.02 -5.46
CA ARG A 111 8.07 -1.58 -5.45
C ARG A 111 8.14 -2.83 -6.31
N ARG A 112 7.15 -3.73 -6.18
CA ARG A 112 7.04 -4.92 -7.03
C ARG A 112 6.96 -4.55 -8.51
N ALA A 113 6.03 -3.66 -8.90
CA ALA A 113 5.90 -3.23 -10.28
C ALA A 113 7.16 -2.55 -10.82
N SER A 114 7.85 -1.75 -9.99
CA SER A 114 9.13 -1.14 -10.36
C SER A 114 10.24 -2.18 -10.51
N ALA A 115 10.31 -3.19 -9.65
CA ALA A 115 11.30 -4.26 -9.73
C ALA A 115 11.14 -5.07 -11.01
N ILE A 116 9.90 -5.39 -11.40
CA ILE A 116 9.60 -6.07 -12.68
C ILE A 116 10.05 -5.20 -13.86
N LEU A 117 9.65 -3.92 -13.90
CA LEU A 117 10.00 -3.00 -14.99
C LEU A 117 11.52 -2.77 -15.15
N GLU A 118 12.25 -2.78 -14.04
CA GLU A 118 13.69 -2.54 -14.04
C GLU A 118 14.51 -3.83 -14.04
N ASN A 119 13.86 -4.98 -14.05
CA ASN A 119 14.48 -6.31 -13.98
C ASN A 119 15.49 -6.43 -12.83
N VAL A 120 15.07 -6.02 -11.63
CA VAL A 120 15.86 -6.11 -10.39
C VAL A 120 15.16 -6.98 -9.36
N GLY A 121 15.91 -7.50 -8.39
CA GLY A 121 15.36 -8.29 -7.30
C GLY A 121 14.42 -7.47 -6.41
N LEU A 122 13.55 -8.16 -5.67
CA LEU A 122 12.61 -7.55 -4.73
C LEU A 122 12.87 -8.08 -3.31
N ARG A 123 13.20 -7.17 -2.39
CA ARG A 123 13.27 -7.48 -0.95
C ARG A 123 11.87 -7.49 -0.38
N VAL A 124 11.50 -8.57 0.30
CA VAL A 124 10.16 -8.75 0.89
C VAL A 124 10.31 -9.32 2.29
N LEU A 125 9.62 -8.75 3.25
CA LEU A 125 9.35 -9.40 4.54
C LEU A 125 8.20 -10.38 4.33
N VAL A 126 8.47 -11.66 4.47
CA VAL A 126 7.52 -12.75 4.18
C VAL A 126 7.22 -13.52 5.45
N THR A 127 5.97 -13.87 5.66
CA THR A 127 5.58 -14.85 6.66
C THR A 127 4.97 -16.08 6.00
N ASP A 128 5.33 -17.24 6.49
CA ASP A 128 4.73 -18.55 6.14
C ASP A 128 3.57 -18.90 7.09
N GLN A 129 3.34 -18.08 8.12
CA GLN A 129 2.22 -18.29 9.03
C GLN A 129 0.90 -17.98 8.31
N GLU A 130 -0.10 -18.80 8.57
CA GLU A 130 -1.42 -18.59 8.04
C GLU A 130 -2.01 -17.28 8.59
N ILE A 131 -2.29 -16.36 7.68
CA ILE A 131 -2.92 -15.07 7.96
C ILE A 131 -4.25 -15.04 7.22
N SER A 132 -5.34 -14.83 7.98
CA SER A 132 -6.68 -14.71 7.40
C SER A 132 -6.77 -13.47 6.48
N VAL A 133 -7.75 -13.49 5.57
CA VAL A 133 -8.00 -12.35 4.67
C VAL A 133 -8.20 -11.05 5.47
N GLN A 134 -8.94 -11.11 6.58
CA GLN A 134 -9.20 -9.94 7.43
C GLN A 134 -7.93 -9.41 8.10
N GLU A 135 -7.07 -10.30 8.61
CA GLU A 135 -5.78 -9.91 9.20
C GLU A 135 -4.84 -9.31 8.14
N ALA A 136 -4.80 -9.91 6.94
CA ALA A 136 -4.01 -9.40 5.82
C ALA A 136 -4.46 -7.99 5.39
N GLN A 137 -5.78 -7.75 5.28
CA GLN A 137 -6.34 -6.44 4.95
C GLN A 137 -6.01 -5.39 6.03
N ASN A 138 -6.13 -5.75 7.31
CA ASN A 138 -5.82 -4.84 8.40
C ASN A 138 -4.33 -4.52 8.45
N LEU A 139 -3.47 -5.54 8.32
CA LEU A 139 -2.01 -5.34 8.27
C LEU A 139 -1.61 -4.45 7.08
N ALA A 140 -2.14 -4.71 5.89
CA ALA A 140 -1.92 -3.87 4.72
C ALA A 140 -2.34 -2.42 4.97
N LYS A 141 -3.50 -2.21 5.61
CA LYS A 141 -4.00 -0.89 5.97
C LYS A 141 -3.08 -0.19 6.99
N ASP A 142 -2.66 -0.89 8.04
CA ASP A 142 -1.81 -0.33 9.09
C ASP A 142 -0.43 0.07 8.55
N VAL A 143 0.17 -0.76 7.70
CA VAL A 143 1.45 -0.48 7.05
C VAL A 143 1.34 0.66 6.04
N GLN A 144 0.22 0.76 5.32
CA GLN A 144 -0.02 1.78 4.30
C GLN A 144 -0.50 3.11 4.85
N THR A 145 -0.84 3.21 6.13
CA THR A 145 -1.28 4.48 6.76
C THR A 145 -0.25 5.60 6.63
N ALA A 146 1.00 5.28 6.39
CA ALA A 146 2.06 6.26 6.11
C ALA A 146 2.08 6.75 4.65
N LEU A 147 1.42 6.06 3.72
CA LEU A 147 1.35 6.40 2.30
C LEU A 147 -0.07 6.83 1.96
N GLN A 148 -0.25 8.10 1.60
CA GLN A 148 -1.57 8.61 1.21
C GLN A 148 -2.01 7.91 -0.08
N HIS A 149 -3.05 7.06 0.02
CA HIS A 149 -3.78 6.59 -1.15
C HIS A 149 -4.47 7.78 -1.84
N SER A 150 -4.51 7.76 -3.16
CA SER A 150 -5.33 8.73 -3.91
C SER A 150 -6.80 8.60 -3.49
N ILE A 151 -7.56 9.69 -3.60
CA ILE A 151 -8.99 9.67 -3.27
C ILE A 151 -9.76 8.63 -4.09
N ARG A 152 -9.32 8.36 -5.33
CA ARG A 152 -9.90 7.32 -6.19
C ARG A 152 -9.60 5.91 -5.67
N GLU A 153 -8.37 5.61 -5.25
CA GLU A 153 -8.02 4.31 -4.68
C GLU A 153 -8.84 4.00 -3.43
N ILE A 154 -9.00 5.00 -2.56
CA ILE A 154 -9.92 4.90 -1.42
C ILE A 154 -11.34 4.59 -1.93
N GLY A 155 -11.82 5.34 -2.91
CA GLY A 155 -13.16 5.19 -3.47
C GLY A 155 -13.43 3.83 -4.09
N LEU A 156 -12.49 3.27 -4.85
CA LEU A 156 -12.60 1.94 -5.44
C LEU A 156 -12.76 0.85 -4.37
N ARG A 157 -12.04 0.98 -3.24
CA ARG A 157 -12.20 0.09 -2.11
C ARG A 157 -13.59 0.23 -1.46
N LEU A 158 -14.04 1.46 -1.23
CA LEU A 158 -15.36 1.74 -0.65
C LEU A 158 -16.52 1.31 -1.57
N MET A 159 -16.32 1.39 -2.89
CA MET A 159 -17.30 0.94 -3.89
C MET A 159 -17.59 -0.56 -3.77
N ARG A 160 -16.56 -1.38 -3.53
CA ARG A 160 -16.73 -2.82 -3.29
C ARG A 160 -17.63 -3.08 -2.09
N MET A 161 -17.35 -2.41 -0.94
CA MET A 161 -18.18 -2.52 0.26
C MET A 161 -19.64 -2.10 0.01
N LYS A 162 -19.83 -1.05 -0.80
CA LYS A 162 -21.17 -0.60 -1.19
C LYS A 162 -21.88 -1.64 -2.06
N ASN A 163 -21.17 -2.28 -3.00
CA ASN A 163 -21.71 -3.35 -3.85
C ASN A 163 -22.04 -4.61 -3.03
N ASP A 164 -21.31 -4.85 -1.93
CA ASP A 164 -21.58 -5.91 -0.95
C ASP A 164 -22.79 -5.56 -0.03
N GLY A 165 -23.49 -4.44 -0.30
CA GLY A 165 -24.73 -4.05 0.40
C GLY A 165 -24.52 -3.14 1.61
N MET A 166 -23.30 -2.68 1.91
CA MET A 166 -23.06 -1.77 3.04
C MET A 166 -23.56 -0.35 2.74
N SER A 167 -24.21 0.29 3.72
CA SER A 167 -24.55 1.71 3.62
C SER A 167 -23.31 2.60 3.74
N GLN A 168 -23.38 3.82 3.17
CA GLN A 168 -22.27 4.78 3.31
C GLN A 168 -21.96 5.13 4.77
N LYS A 169 -22.96 5.10 5.64
CA LYS A 169 -22.79 5.33 7.09
C LYS A 169 -22.00 4.21 7.74
N ASP A 170 -22.32 2.95 7.41
CA ASP A 170 -21.61 1.79 7.95
C ASP A 170 -20.18 1.71 7.42
N ILE A 171 -19.99 2.03 6.13
CA ILE A 171 -18.65 2.16 5.51
C ILE A 171 -17.83 3.22 6.24
N ALA A 172 -18.42 4.40 6.52
CA ALA A 172 -17.76 5.48 7.23
C ALA A 172 -17.32 5.05 8.63
N ALA A 173 -18.20 4.38 9.35
CA ALA A 173 -17.92 3.85 10.70
C ALA A 173 -16.82 2.77 10.66
N LYS A 174 -16.93 1.79 9.75
CA LYS A 174 -15.97 0.70 9.59
C LYS A 174 -14.58 1.17 9.22
N GLU A 175 -14.48 2.15 8.31
CA GLU A 175 -13.21 2.67 7.79
C GLU A 175 -12.62 3.83 8.62
N GLY A 176 -13.36 4.31 9.63
CA GLY A 176 -12.94 5.48 10.43
C GLY A 176 -12.86 6.77 9.60
N LEU A 177 -13.71 6.91 8.59
CA LEU A 177 -13.76 8.06 7.70
C LEU A 177 -15.01 8.92 7.98
N SER A 178 -14.93 10.23 7.65
CA SER A 178 -16.15 11.04 7.64
C SER A 178 -17.04 10.66 6.45
N GLN A 179 -18.36 10.78 6.60
CA GLN A 179 -19.31 10.53 5.51
C GLN A 179 -18.99 11.37 4.27
N ALA A 180 -18.59 12.64 4.47
CA ALA A 180 -18.18 13.51 3.37
C ALA A 180 -16.97 12.95 2.62
N LYS A 181 -15.99 12.34 3.32
CA LYS A 181 -14.82 11.69 2.68
C LYS A 181 -15.26 10.43 1.93
N VAL A 182 -16.17 9.63 2.48
CA VAL A 182 -16.75 8.46 1.81
C VAL A 182 -17.45 8.87 0.51
N THR A 183 -18.34 9.88 0.57
CA THR A 183 -19.07 10.39 -0.61
C THR A 183 -18.12 10.87 -1.71
N ARG A 184 -17.10 11.68 -1.35
CA ARG A 184 -16.10 12.18 -2.32
C ARG A 184 -15.28 11.05 -2.93
N ALA A 185 -14.88 10.07 -2.12
CA ALA A 185 -14.11 8.94 -2.60
C ALA A 185 -14.93 8.06 -3.56
N LEU A 186 -16.18 7.77 -3.23
CA LEU A 186 -17.08 7.03 -4.12
C LEU A 186 -17.33 7.79 -5.43
N GLN A 187 -17.48 9.11 -5.39
CA GLN A 187 -17.60 9.93 -6.60
C GLN A 187 -16.32 9.88 -7.44
N ALA A 188 -15.14 9.97 -6.83
CA ALA A 188 -13.89 9.83 -7.56
C ALA A 188 -13.73 8.44 -8.19
N ALA A 189 -14.22 7.39 -7.53
CA ALA A 189 -14.23 6.03 -8.06
C ALA A 189 -15.19 5.84 -9.25
N SER A 190 -16.27 6.62 -9.33
CA SER A 190 -17.23 6.52 -10.43
C SER A 190 -16.77 7.22 -11.73
N ALA A 191 -15.64 7.94 -11.71
CA ALA A 191 -15.08 8.52 -12.93
C ALA A 191 -14.70 7.43 -13.93
N PRO A 192 -15.06 7.56 -15.23
CA PRO A 192 -14.74 6.57 -16.26
C PRO A 192 -13.24 6.26 -16.30
N GLU A 193 -12.92 4.96 -16.34
CA GLU A 193 -11.52 4.50 -16.30
C GLU A 193 -10.74 5.00 -17.52
N GLU A 194 -11.38 5.01 -18.67
CA GLU A 194 -10.81 5.47 -19.94
C GLU A 194 -10.37 6.94 -19.87
N LEU A 195 -11.14 7.78 -19.20
CA LEU A 195 -10.80 9.20 -19.03
C LEU A 195 -9.67 9.38 -18.01
N VAL A 196 -9.70 8.60 -16.93
CA VAL A 196 -8.64 8.64 -15.92
C VAL A 196 -7.32 8.13 -16.48
N ALA A 197 -7.35 7.12 -17.38
CA ALA A 197 -6.17 6.57 -18.03
C ALA A 197 -5.42 7.55 -18.95
N LEU A 198 -6.09 8.63 -19.40
CA LEU A 198 -5.43 9.70 -20.17
C LEU A 198 -4.40 10.50 -19.34
N PHE A 199 -4.52 10.46 -18.00
CA PHE A 199 -3.60 11.17 -17.12
C PHE A 199 -2.39 10.30 -16.77
N PRO A 200 -1.18 10.76 -17.09
CA PRO A 200 0.03 9.95 -16.91
C PRO A 200 0.39 9.71 -15.43
N VAL A 201 -0.08 10.55 -14.50
CA VAL A 201 0.12 10.40 -13.05
C VAL A 201 -1.22 10.57 -12.34
N GLN A 202 -1.99 9.48 -12.30
CA GLN A 202 -3.35 9.48 -11.74
C GLN A 202 -3.40 9.81 -10.23
N SER A 203 -2.30 9.58 -9.50
CA SER A 203 -2.23 9.91 -8.07
C SER A 203 -2.17 11.41 -7.77
N GLU A 204 -1.93 12.25 -8.78
CA GLU A 204 -1.94 13.72 -8.66
C GLU A 204 -3.33 14.32 -8.91
N LEU A 205 -4.27 13.54 -9.44
CA LEU A 205 -5.64 14.01 -9.66
C LEU A 205 -6.31 14.36 -8.33
N THR A 206 -6.84 15.58 -8.27
CA THR A 206 -7.59 16.09 -7.12
C THR A 206 -9.06 15.65 -7.19
N PHE A 207 -9.79 15.84 -6.09
CA PHE A 207 -11.24 15.62 -6.09
C PHE A 207 -11.98 16.48 -7.13
N SER A 208 -11.51 17.72 -7.36
CA SER A 208 -12.09 18.62 -8.36
C SER A 208 -11.95 18.03 -9.77
N ASP A 209 -10.79 17.44 -10.07
CA ASP A 209 -10.54 16.82 -11.38
C ASP A 209 -11.48 15.63 -11.59
N TYR A 210 -11.61 14.75 -10.59
CA TYR A 210 -12.56 13.63 -10.68
C TYR A 210 -14.01 14.09 -10.83
N LYS A 211 -14.40 15.18 -10.15
CA LYS A 211 -15.75 15.76 -10.32
C LYS A 211 -16.01 16.19 -11.76
N THR A 212 -15.00 16.79 -12.40
CA THR A 212 -15.09 17.20 -13.82
C THR A 212 -15.19 15.99 -14.73
N LEU A 213 -14.37 14.94 -14.49
CA LEU A 213 -14.39 13.71 -15.28
C LEU A 213 -15.71 12.93 -15.16
N CYS A 214 -16.44 13.08 -14.06
CA CYS A 214 -17.77 12.48 -13.90
C CYS A 214 -18.89 13.28 -14.57
N ALA A 215 -18.62 14.50 -15.04
CA ALA A 215 -19.62 15.38 -15.66
C ALA A 215 -19.62 15.30 -17.21
N VAL A 216 -18.67 14.56 -17.77
CA VAL A 216 -18.53 14.25 -19.21
C VAL A 216 -19.28 12.97 -19.54
#